data_dac298d242ebab11a5ed848d07dceaf2
#
_entry.id   dac298d242ebab11a5ed848d07dceaf2
#
_cell.length_a   1.000
_cell.length_b   1.000
_cell.length_c   1.000
_cell.angle_alpha   90.00
_cell.angle_beta   90.00
_cell.angle_gamma   90.00
#
_symmetry.space_group_name_H-M   'P 1'
#
loop_
_entity.id
_entity.type
_entity.pdbx_description
1 polymer ?
#
loop_
_entity_poly.entity_id
_entity_poly.type
_entity_poly.pdbx_seq_one_letter_code
_entity_poly.pdbx_strand_id
1 'polypeptide(L)'
;MARDSIRGCDIAIIGGGSAGLAAAIAAHDAGVDDVVVIERDAVLGGILNQCIHNGFGLHTFKEELTGPEYASRFIAQADERHIDRLLRTTVLDVTASHAVRAVSADRGVFSLEAKAIVLAMGCRERPRGALDIAGFRPAGVYTAGCAQKLVNVDGYLPGRRVVILGSGDVGLIMARRLTLEGAQVACVAELMPYSGGLKRNIVQCLDDFDIPLHLSHTVTRIEGPKRVEAVTIARVDERLRPIPGTDRRYECDTLLLSVGLLPENELSRQAGVKLSPVTQGPEVSESLETSIEGIFACGNVLHVHDLVDYVSEEAALAGRRAARYVKEMRGGVAGTQREGGAMRKGGDTPSRLRVRTGGGVRYTVPSFVSPDLMDERLTLRFRVGAVYEERYVSVYLGERRIIHRRRPILVPAEMQEVVLVRDQLLGALGDMGGSGAKAHAGDVGACRDLRVTLEEA
;
A
#
# COMPACT_ATOMS: atom_id res chain seq x y z
N MET A 1 21.05 28.45 21.11
CA MET A 1 20.93 27.02 20.87
C MET A 1 19.71 26.54 21.65
N ALA A 2 18.56 26.34 20.99
CA ALA A 2 17.40 25.73 21.62
C ALA A 2 17.81 24.30 22.02
N ARG A 3 17.60 23.93 23.28
CA ARG A 3 17.77 22.54 23.74
C ARG A 3 16.80 21.69 22.92
N ASP A 4 17.30 20.68 22.18
CA ASP A 4 16.51 19.64 21.59
C ASP A 4 15.60 19.07 22.68
N SER A 5 14.32 19.44 22.67
CA SER A 5 13.36 18.91 23.61
C SER A 5 13.02 17.50 23.19
N ILE A 6 13.65 16.50 23.80
CA ILE A 6 13.29 15.10 23.63
C ILE A 6 11.93 14.93 24.30
N ARG A 7 10.89 14.63 23.49
CA ARG A 7 9.58 14.20 23.98
C ARG A 7 9.52 12.67 23.85
N GLY A 8 9.19 11.98 24.94
CA GLY A 8 8.86 10.55 24.87
C GLY A 8 7.39 10.35 24.49
N CYS A 9 7.08 9.27 23.78
CA CYS A 9 5.72 8.78 23.58
C CYS A 9 5.71 7.24 23.54
N ASP A 10 4.55 6.65 23.73
CA ASP A 10 4.44 5.20 23.64
C ASP A 10 4.43 4.72 22.18
N ILE A 11 3.60 5.34 21.35
CA ILE A 11 3.48 4.98 19.93
C ILE A 11 3.55 6.25 19.07
N ALA A 12 4.53 6.30 18.18
CA ALA A 12 4.60 7.30 17.13
C ALA A 12 4.03 6.73 15.82
N ILE A 13 3.05 7.41 15.24
CA ILE A 13 2.45 7.05 13.96
C ILE A 13 2.86 8.07 12.91
N ILE A 14 3.55 7.61 11.87
CA ILE A 14 4.09 8.48 10.82
C ILE A 14 3.15 8.48 9.62
N GLY A 15 2.43 9.58 9.44
CA GLY A 15 1.39 9.80 8.45
C GLY A 15 -0.01 9.83 9.05
N GLY A 16 -0.75 10.92 8.81
CA GLY A 16 -2.12 11.17 9.31
C GLY A 16 -3.21 10.88 8.27
N GLY A 17 -2.94 10.00 7.30
CA GLY A 17 -3.96 9.49 6.36
C GLY A 17 -4.84 8.42 6.97
N SER A 18 -5.66 7.74 6.13
CA SER A 18 -6.56 6.67 6.56
C SER A 18 -5.88 5.57 7.38
N ALA A 19 -4.70 5.12 6.96
CA ALA A 19 -3.93 4.10 7.68
C ALA A 19 -3.50 4.61 9.06
N GLY A 20 -2.86 5.79 9.13
CA GLY A 20 -2.37 6.30 10.41
C GLY A 20 -3.48 6.60 11.40
N LEU A 21 -4.60 7.16 10.96
CA LEU A 21 -5.77 7.40 11.80
C LEU A 21 -6.37 6.10 12.34
N ALA A 22 -6.58 5.10 11.48
CA ALA A 22 -7.11 3.81 11.90
C ALA A 22 -6.17 3.08 12.88
N ALA A 23 -4.86 3.16 12.65
CA ALA A 23 -3.85 2.60 13.56
C ALA A 23 -3.85 3.32 14.92
N ALA A 24 -3.94 4.66 14.93
CA ALA A 24 -3.96 5.46 16.15
C ALA A 24 -5.18 5.14 17.02
N ILE A 25 -6.36 5.13 16.42
CA ILE A 25 -7.63 4.79 17.08
C ILE A 25 -7.55 3.38 17.67
N ALA A 26 -7.10 2.41 16.88
CA ALA A 26 -7.02 1.03 17.32
C ALA A 26 -5.97 0.81 18.44
N ALA A 27 -4.87 1.55 18.43
CA ALA A 27 -3.87 1.52 19.47
C ALA A 27 -4.41 2.11 20.79
N HIS A 28 -5.11 3.25 20.71
CA HIS A 28 -5.77 3.85 21.87
C HIS A 28 -6.83 2.92 22.46
N ASP A 29 -7.72 2.38 21.63
CA ASP A 29 -8.78 1.45 22.05
C ASP A 29 -8.23 0.16 22.64
N ALA A 30 -7.02 -0.23 22.25
CA ALA A 30 -6.26 -1.31 22.87
C ALA A 30 -5.59 -0.89 24.19
N GLY A 31 -5.82 0.33 24.72
CA GLY A 31 -5.42 0.82 26.03
C GLY A 31 -3.98 1.35 26.09
N VAL A 32 -3.54 2.07 25.06
CA VAL A 32 -2.33 2.89 25.04
C VAL A 32 -2.75 4.33 24.75
N ASP A 33 -2.73 5.18 25.78
CA ASP A 33 -3.23 6.57 25.67
C ASP A 33 -2.21 7.52 25.02
N ASP A 34 -0.91 7.28 25.20
CA ASP A 34 0.16 8.15 24.68
C ASP A 34 0.51 7.76 23.23
N VAL A 35 -0.40 8.08 22.32
CA VAL A 35 -0.28 7.87 20.86
C VAL A 35 -0.16 9.23 20.18
N VAL A 36 0.86 9.41 19.34
CA VAL A 36 1.12 10.67 18.62
C VAL A 36 1.11 10.41 17.12
N VAL A 37 0.23 11.10 16.39
CA VAL A 37 0.20 11.08 14.90
C VAL A 37 1.04 12.25 14.39
N ILE A 38 1.99 11.98 13.51
CA ILE A 38 2.87 12.98 12.89
C ILE A 38 2.47 13.14 11.42
N GLU A 39 2.00 14.34 11.04
CA GLU A 39 1.52 14.63 9.70
C GLU A 39 2.23 15.86 9.10
N ARG A 40 2.74 15.72 7.89
CA ARG A 40 3.44 16.81 7.18
C ARG A 40 2.50 17.91 6.69
N ASP A 41 1.27 17.56 6.38
CA ASP A 41 0.26 18.51 5.91
C ASP A 41 -0.37 19.31 7.08
N ALA A 42 -1.09 20.36 6.74
CA ALA A 42 -1.78 21.20 7.72
C ALA A 42 -3.04 20.53 8.31
N VAL A 43 -3.51 19.46 7.69
CA VAL A 43 -4.74 18.74 8.04
C VAL A 43 -4.52 17.23 7.95
N LEU A 44 -5.27 16.48 8.76
CA LEU A 44 -5.33 15.03 8.68
C LEU A 44 -6.19 14.58 7.48
N GLY A 45 -6.14 13.29 7.13
CA GLY A 45 -6.92 12.67 6.06
C GLY A 45 -6.09 12.26 4.84
N GLY A 46 -4.90 12.85 4.67
CA GLY A 46 -3.98 12.51 3.59
C GLY A 46 -4.61 12.64 2.20
N ILE A 47 -4.36 11.65 1.33
CA ILE A 47 -4.83 11.64 -0.06
C ILE A 47 -6.35 11.66 -0.20
N LEU A 48 -7.11 11.22 0.81
CA LEU A 48 -8.57 11.20 0.77
C LEU A 48 -9.18 12.59 0.62
N ASN A 49 -8.51 13.64 1.14
CA ASN A 49 -8.99 15.02 1.06
C ASN A 49 -9.19 15.52 -0.39
N GLN A 50 -8.50 14.94 -1.35
CA GLN A 50 -8.64 15.28 -2.76
C GLN A 50 -9.55 14.31 -3.54
N CYS A 51 -9.95 13.19 -2.94
CA CYS A 51 -10.77 12.14 -3.56
C CYS A 51 -12.27 12.44 -3.40
N ILE A 52 -12.81 13.44 -4.11
CA ILE A 52 -14.19 13.89 -3.97
C ILE A 52 -15.22 13.00 -4.65
N HIS A 53 -14.80 11.92 -5.33
CA HIS A 53 -15.69 10.91 -5.91
C HIS A 53 -16.18 9.92 -4.84
N ASN A 54 -17.26 9.22 -5.13
CA ASN A 54 -17.85 8.18 -4.28
C ASN A 54 -17.09 6.86 -4.36
N GLY A 55 -17.44 5.93 -3.46
CA GLY A 55 -16.95 4.55 -3.45
C GLY A 55 -16.10 4.18 -2.24
N PHE A 56 -16.06 5.02 -1.23
CA PHE A 56 -15.37 4.78 0.05
C PHE A 56 -16.39 4.39 1.13
N GLY A 57 -15.97 3.57 2.10
CA GLY A 57 -16.73 3.29 3.32
C GLY A 57 -17.75 2.16 3.24
N LEU A 58 -17.94 1.52 2.10
CA LEU A 58 -18.92 0.45 1.93
C LEU A 58 -18.68 -0.74 2.88
N HIS A 59 -17.42 -1.08 3.15
CA HIS A 59 -17.07 -2.16 4.07
C HIS A 59 -16.99 -1.70 5.53
N THR A 60 -16.44 -0.51 5.78
CA THR A 60 -16.21 0.03 7.13
C THR A 60 -17.46 0.63 7.74
N PHE A 61 -18.15 1.51 6.99
CA PHE A 61 -19.30 2.28 7.49
C PHE A 61 -20.64 1.80 6.98
N LYS A 62 -20.68 0.85 6.02
CA LYS A 62 -21.86 0.38 5.31
C LYS A 62 -22.62 1.51 4.58
N GLU A 63 -21.89 2.55 4.20
CA GLU A 63 -22.35 3.72 3.48
C GLU A 63 -21.40 4.03 2.35
N GLU A 64 -21.91 4.59 1.26
CA GLU A 64 -21.08 5.08 0.16
C GLU A 64 -20.72 6.54 0.42
N LEU A 65 -19.45 6.79 0.68
CA LEU A 65 -18.91 8.09 1.06
C LEU A 65 -17.94 8.60 -0.01
N THR A 66 -17.71 9.92 0.00
CA THR A 66 -16.54 10.53 -0.65
C THR A 66 -15.30 10.37 0.23
N GLY A 67 -14.11 10.61 -0.35
CA GLY A 67 -12.85 10.53 0.41
C GLY A 67 -12.81 11.47 1.62
N PRO A 68 -13.16 12.79 1.48
CA PRO A 68 -13.25 13.71 2.61
C PRO A 68 -14.23 13.28 3.70
N GLU A 69 -15.39 12.75 3.34
CA GLU A 69 -16.37 12.22 4.32
C GLU A 69 -15.81 11.03 5.08
N TYR A 70 -15.16 10.09 4.37
CA TYR A 70 -14.48 8.96 4.99
C TYR A 70 -13.40 9.43 5.97
N ALA A 71 -12.54 10.36 5.55
CA ALA A 71 -11.49 10.92 6.39
C ALA A 71 -12.05 11.62 7.63
N SER A 72 -13.11 12.43 7.46
CA SER A 72 -13.72 13.18 8.56
C SER A 72 -14.26 12.28 9.67
N ARG A 73 -14.79 11.10 9.32
CA ARG A 73 -15.27 10.12 10.32
C ARG A 73 -14.13 9.55 11.17
N PHE A 74 -12.97 9.27 10.58
CA PHE A 74 -11.80 8.83 11.33
C PHE A 74 -11.18 9.97 12.15
N ILE A 75 -11.17 11.19 11.61
CA ILE A 75 -10.68 12.38 12.34
C ILE A 75 -11.57 12.63 13.58
N ALA A 76 -12.90 12.58 13.44
CA ALA A 76 -13.81 12.72 14.57
C ALA A 76 -13.58 11.66 15.65
N GLN A 77 -13.38 10.39 15.26
CA GLN A 77 -13.06 9.32 16.21
C GLN A 77 -11.70 9.54 16.93
N ALA A 78 -10.71 10.10 16.23
CA ALA A 78 -9.43 10.46 16.85
C ALA A 78 -9.56 11.64 17.80
N ASP A 79 -10.40 12.64 17.47
CA ASP A 79 -10.71 13.79 18.33
C ASP A 79 -11.46 13.37 19.61
N GLU A 80 -12.44 12.48 19.52
CA GLU A 80 -13.16 11.90 20.65
C GLU A 80 -12.22 11.20 21.66
N ARG A 81 -11.14 10.62 21.17
CA ARG A 81 -10.12 9.92 21.97
C ARG A 81 -8.97 10.81 22.41
N HIS A 82 -9.01 12.09 22.06
CA HIS A 82 -7.97 13.08 22.33
C HIS A 82 -6.58 12.63 21.87
N ILE A 83 -6.49 11.94 20.71
CA ILE A 83 -5.22 11.48 20.15
C ILE A 83 -4.37 12.69 19.76
N ASP A 84 -3.14 12.74 20.28
CA ASP A 84 -2.19 13.80 20.01
C ASP A 84 -1.77 13.81 18.53
N ARG A 85 -1.63 15.01 17.97
CA ARG A 85 -1.21 15.21 16.57
C ARG A 85 -0.17 16.32 16.42
N LEU A 86 0.83 16.07 15.60
CA LEU A 86 1.83 17.03 15.18
C LEU A 86 1.63 17.31 13.69
N LEU A 87 0.82 18.33 13.38
CA LEU A 87 0.57 18.78 12.02
C LEU A 87 1.72 19.66 11.51
N ARG A 88 1.83 19.85 10.18
CA ARG A 88 2.91 20.62 9.52
C ARG A 88 4.30 20.16 9.98
N THR A 89 4.40 18.86 10.28
CA THR A 89 5.61 18.26 10.85
C THR A 89 6.12 17.16 9.93
N THR A 90 7.29 17.40 9.32
CA THR A 90 7.92 16.44 8.43
C THR A 90 8.91 15.58 9.20
N VAL A 91 8.74 14.27 9.16
CA VAL A 91 9.72 13.31 9.69
C VAL A 91 10.90 13.25 8.72
N LEU A 92 12.10 13.47 9.23
CA LEU A 92 13.35 13.47 8.49
C LEU A 92 14.07 12.13 8.54
N ASP A 93 13.92 11.43 9.67
CA ASP A 93 14.70 10.24 9.99
C ASP A 93 13.99 9.38 11.02
N VAL A 94 14.15 8.07 10.90
CA VAL A 94 13.69 7.05 11.84
C VAL A 94 14.84 6.07 12.08
N THR A 95 15.16 5.79 13.33
CA THR A 95 16.22 4.84 13.70
C THR A 95 15.65 3.49 14.13
N ALA A 96 16.48 2.45 14.07
CA ALA A 96 16.14 1.12 14.60
C ALA A 96 15.91 1.12 16.15
N SER A 97 16.40 2.14 16.86
CA SER A 97 16.15 2.35 18.29
C SER A 97 14.90 3.17 18.58
N HIS A 98 14.04 3.38 17.60
CA HIS A 98 12.76 4.09 17.67
C HIS A 98 12.86 5.60 17.93
N ALA A 99 14.02 6.22 17.67
CA ALA A 99 14.11 7.67 17.64
C ALA A 99 13.55 8.21 16.32
N VAL A 100 12.68 9.19 16.38
CA VAL A 100 12.07 9.89 15.25
C VAL A 100 12.57 11.32 15.25
N ARG A 101 13.32 11.73 14.23
CA ARG A 101 13.73 13.12 14.04
C ARG A 101 12.77 13.82 13.07
N ALA A 102 12.25 14.95 13.48
CA ALA A 102 11.25 15.68 12.74
C ALA A 102 11.55 17.18 12.70
N VAL A 103 10.91 17.90 11.77
CA VAL A 103 11.01 19.35 11.64
C VAL A 103 9.62 19.96 11.46
N SER A 104 9.36 21.07 12.14
CA SER A 104 8.21 21.93 11.90
C SER A 104 8.60 23.40 11.93
N ALA A 105 7.77 24.27 11.35
CA ALA A 105 8.03 25.71 11.33
C ALA A 105 8.12 26.29 12.76
N ASP A 106 7.28 25.80 13.66
CA ASP A 106 7.15 26.36 15.02
C ASP A 106 8.23 25.86 15.98
N ARG A 107 8.73 24.63 15.79
CA ARG A 107 9.68 23.98 16.70
C ARG A 107 11.09 23.86 16.18
N GLY A 108 11.29 24.11 14.86
CA GLY A 108 12.55 23.75 14.20
C GLY A 108 12.73 22.23 14.13
N VAL A 109 13.98 21.77 14.19
CA VAL A 109 14.33 20.34 14.25
C VAL A 109 14.24 19.85 15.69
N PHE A 110 13.57 18.72 15.92
CA PHE A 110 13.43 18.10 17.23
C PHE A 110 13.39 16.57 17.12
N SER A 111 13.52 15.88 18.24
CA SER A 111 13.48 14.42 18.29
C SER A 111 12.37 13.94 19.23
N LEU A 112 11.75 12.82 18.85
CA LEU A 112 10.85 12.03 19.68
C LEU A 112 11.48 10.66 19.93
N GLU A 113 11.36 10.16 21.15
CA GLU A 113 11.67 8.78 21.52
C GLU A 113 10.36 8.01 21.67
N ALA A 114 10.12 7.01 20.83
CA ALA A 114 8.92 6.18 20.88
C ALA A 114 9.24 4.78 21.41
N LYS A 115 8.28 4.10 22.04
CA LYS A 115 8.42 2.67 22.36
C LYS A 115 8.10 1.80 21.17
N ALA A 116 7.17 2.24 20.32
CA ALA A 116 6.85 1.60 19.03
C ALA A 116 6.58 2.66 17.95
N ILE A 117 6.81 2.29 16.70
CA ILE A 117 6.56 3.14 15.53
C ILE A 117 5.62 2.42 14.57
N VAL A 118 4.62 3.13 14.06
CA VAL A 118 3.79 2.66 12.94
C VAL A 118 4.08 3.50 11.71
N LEU A 119 4.59 2.87 10.66
CA LEU A 119 4.87 3.47 9.38
C LEU A 119 3.58 3.47 8.54
N ALA A 120 3.02 4.66 8.27
CA ALA A 120 1.76 4.84 7.55
C ALA A 120 1.85 5.96 6.48
N MET A 121 3.06 6.16 5.89
CA MET A 121 3.37 7.27 4.99
C MET A 121 2.70 7.14 3.61
N GLY A 122 2.06 6.01 3.32
CA GLY A 122 1.36 5.79 2.05
C GLY A 122 2.31 5.57 0.87
N CYS A 123 1.92 6.08 -0.29
CA CYS A 123 2.67 5.94 -1.53
C CYS A 123 2.65 7.24 -2.33
N ARG A 124 3.54 7.34 -3.33
CA ARG A 124 3.55 8.41 -4.33
C ARG A 124 3.35 7.82 -5.73
N GLU A 125 2.89 8.64 -6.64
CA GLU A 125 2.79 8.26 -8.04
C GLU A 125 4.17 8.21 -8.70
N ARG A 126 4.32 7.31 -9.65
CA ARG A 126 5.53 7.22 -10.47
C ARG A 126 5.68 8.49 -11.33
N PRO A 127 6.74 9.27 -11.15
CA PRO A 127 6.92 10.54 -11.84
C PRO A 127 7.37 10.34 -13.29
N ARG A 128 7.21 11.38 -14.11
CA ARG A 128 7.69 11.40 -15.51
C ARG A 128 9.16 11.01 -15.65
N GLY A 129 10.00 11.40 -14.67
CA GLY A 129 11.43 11.06 -14.68
C GLY A 129 11.75 9.57 -14.58
N ALA A 130 10.80 8.75 -14.14
CA ALA A 130 10.92 7.29 -14.11
C ALA A 130 10.42 6.60 -15.39
N LEU A 131 9.97 7.39 -16.39
CA LEU A 131 9.52 6.92 -17.69
C LEU A 131 10.50 7.37 -18.78
N ASP A 132 10.87 6.46 -19.64
CA ASP A 132 11.77 6.73 -20.76
C ASP A 132 11.00 7.25 -21.97
N ILE A 133 10.39 8.46 -21.85
CA ILE A 133 9.64 9.10 -22.91
C ILE A 133 10.54 10.15 -23.59
N ALA A 134 10.77 9.99 -24.90
CA ALA A 134 11.58 10.92 -25.68
C ALA A 134 10.93 12.31 -25.82
N GLY A 135 11.71 13.29 -26.27
CA GLY A 135 11.27 14.65 -26.55
C GLY A 135 11.56 15.63 -25.43
N PHE A 136 10.72 16.66 -25.36
CA PHE A 136 10.93 17.79 -24.43
C PHE A 136 10.51 17.47 -22.98
N ARG A 137 10.88 18.37 -22.06
CA ARG A 137 10.45 18.34 -20.64
C ARG A 137 9.69 19.62 -20.30
N PRO A 138 8.55 19.88 -20.95
CA PRO A 138 7.79 21.10 -20.78
C PRO A 138 6.93 21.08 -19.52
N ALA A 139 6.33 22.23 -19.20
CA ALA A 139 5.14 22.28 -18.34
C ALA A 139 3.97 21.54 -18.99
N GLY A 140 2.98 21.14 -18.19
CA GLY A 140 1.79 20.41 -18.69
C GLY A 140 1.90 18.89 -18.58
N VAL A 141 2.97 18.33 -18.00
CA VAL A 141 3.06 16.92 -17.65
C VAL A 141 2.85 16.79 -16.14
N TYR A 142 1.79 16.10 -15.74
CA TYR A 142 1.41 15.91 -14.34
C TYR A 142 1.13 14.42 -14.07
N THR A 143 1.30 13.99 -12.84
CA THR A 143 0.69 12.74 -12.40
C THR A 143 -0.82 12.93 -12.18
N ALA A 144 -1.61 11.88 -12.28
CA ALA A 144 -3.06 11.97 -12.18
C ALA A 144 -3.52 12.48 -10.81
N GLY A 145 -2.87 12.03 -9.72
CA GLY A 145 -3.16 12.52 -8.37
C GLY A 145 -2.71 13.97 -8.13
N CYS A 146 -1.62 14.43 -8.76
CA CYS A 146 -1.25 15.84 -8.74
C CYS A 146 -2.31 16.70 -9.43
N ALA A 147 -2.79 16.27 -10.61
CA ALA A 147 -3.88 16.95 -11.30
C ALA A 147 -5.19 16.90 -10.49
N GLN A 148 -5.46 15.81 -9.80
CA GLN A 148 -6.62 15.69 -8.90
C GLN A 148 -6.56 16.73 -7.78
N LYS A 149 -5.40 16.93 -7.15
CA LYS A 149 -5.23 17.97 -6.13
C LYS A 149 -5.45 19.36 -6.71
N LEU A 150 -4.83 19.67 -7.85
CA LEU A 150 -4.99 20.96 -8.53
C LEU A 150 -6.47 21.29 -8.78
N VAL A 151 -7.24 20.32 -9.29
CA VAL A 151 -8.67 20.54 -9.62
C VAL A 151 -9.54 20.57 -8.37
N ASN A 152 -9.40 19.56 -7.50
CA ASN A 152 -10.37 19.32 -6.43
C ASN A 152 -10.10 20.12 -5.15
N VAL A 153 -8.84 20.51 -4.91
CA VAL A 153 -8.44 21.25 -3.70
C VAL A 153 -8.05 22.68 -4.03
N ASP A 154 -7.22 22.86 -5.05
CA ASP A 154 -6.64 24.18 -5.36
C ASP A 154 -7.47 24.99 -6.38
N GLY A 155 -8.50 24.36 -7.05
CA GLY A 155 -9.38 25.03 -8.00
C GLY A 155 -8.74 25.40 -9.34
N TYR A 156 -7.66 24.73 -9.73
CA TYR A 156 -6.95 24.98 -10.98
C TYR A 156 -7.16 23.87 -12.01
N LEU A 157 -7.58 24.23 -13.22
CA LEU A 157 -7.61 23.31 -14.34
C LEU A 157 -6.20 23.17 -14.95
N PRO A 158 -5.57 21.97 -14.94
CA PRO A 158 -4.19 21.81 -15.41
C PRO A 158 -4.02 22.02 -16.92
N GLY A 159 -5.08 21.85 -17.69
CA GLY A 159 -5.13 22.11 -19.12
C GLY A 159 -6.50 21.81 -19.73
N ARG A 160 -6.65 22.07 -21.03
CA ARG A 160 -7.93 21.99 -21.74
C ARG A 160 -8.01 20.83 -22.72
N ARG A 161 -6.88 20.39 -23.27
CA ARG A 161 -6.78 19.21 -24.16
C ARG A 161 -5.82 18.21 -23.53
N VAL A 162 -6.38 17.11 -23.06
CA VAL A 162 -5.68 16.17 -22.17
C VAL A 162 -5.53 14.81 -22.85
N VAL A 163 -4.34 14.25 -22.76
CA VAL A 163 -4.07 12.83 -23.00
C VAL A 163 -3.65 12.19 -21.69
N ILE A 164 -4.12 10.96 -21.43
CA ILE A 164 -3.79 10.23 -20.20
C ILE A 164 -2.99 8.98 -20.58
N LEU A 165 -1.85 8.78 -19.92
CA LEU A 165 -1.05 7.56 -20.01
C LEU A 165 -1.27 6.71 -18.76
N GLY A 166 -1.78 5.50 -18.97
CA GLY A 166 -2.14 4.55 -17.93
C GLY A 166 -3.63 4.59 -17.57
N SER A 167 -4.22 3.42 -17.41
CA SER A 167 -5.65 3.20 -17.12
C SER A 167 -5.88 2.77 -15.66
N GLY A 168 -5.00 3.15 -14.73
CA GLY A 168 -5.25 2.98 -13.30
C GLY A 168 -6.44 3.83 -12.83
N ASP A 169 -7.08 3.46 -11.72
CA ASP A 169 -8.32 4.11 -11.24
C ASP A 169 -8.23 5.63 -11.14
N VAL A 170 -7.12 6.17 -10.63
CA VAL A 170 -6.94 7.64 -10.52
C VAL A 170 -6.96 8.29 -11.91
N GLY A 171 -6.35 7.66 -12.92
CA GLY A 171 -6.36 8.15 -14.31
C GLY A 171 -7.75 8.15 -14.92
N LEU A 172 -8.53 7.06 -14.70
CA LEU A 172 -9.91 6.94 -15.16
C LEU A 172 -10.82 7.98 -14.49
N ILE A 173 -10.72 8.11 -13.17
CA ILE A 173 -11.48 9.11 -12.39
C ILE A 173 -11.16 10.53 -12.87
N MET A 174 -9.89 10.81 -13.15
CA MET A 174 -9.48 12.12 -13.65
C MET A 174 -9.90 12.36 -15.10
N ALA A 175 -10.01 11.33 -15.95
CA ALA A 175 -10.61 11.48 -17.28
C ALA A 175 -12.04 12.03 -17.18
N ARG A 176 -12.88 11.39 -16.38
CA ARG A 176 -14.24 11.86 -16.09
C ARG A 176 -14.23 13.25 -15.45
N ARG A 177 -13.42 13.46 -14.41
CA ARG A 177 -13.40 14.71 -13.65
C ARG A 177 -13.06 15.91 -14.54
N LEU A 178 -11.99 15.79 -15.36
CA LEU A 178 -11.57 16.86 -16.26
C LEU A 178 -12.61 17.16 -17.34
N THR A 179 -13.30 16.12 -17.84
CA THR A 179 -14.38 16.29 -18.81
C THR A 179 -15.55 17.09 -18.18
N LEU A 180 -15.92 16.79 -16.93
CA LEU A 180 -16.93 17.55 -16.19
C LEU A 180 -16.53 19.00 -15.91
N GLU A 181 -15.23 19.31 -15.83
CA GLU A 181 -14.71 20.67 -15.70
C GLU A 181 -14.50 21.37 -17.06
N GLY A 182 -14.97 20.76 -18.14
CA GLY A 182 -14.96 21.36 -19.49
C GLY A 182 -13.64 21.18 -20.25
N ALA A 183 -12.73 20.31 -19.81
CA ALA A 183 -11.58 19.89 -20.61
C ALA A 183 -11.97 18.78 -21.59
N GLN A 184 -11.29 18.71 -22.73
CA GLN A 184 -11.42 17.63 -23.69
C GLN A 184 -10.36 16.56 -23.39
N VAL A 185 -10.78 15.37 -22.98
CA VAL A 185 -9.89 14.20 -22.87
C VAL A 185 -9.88 13.47 -24.21
N ALA A 186 -8.75 13.53 -24.91
CA ALA A 186 -8.63 12.98 -26.26
C ALA A 186 -8.58 11.44 -26.26
N CYS A 187 -7.88 10.84 -25.30
CA CYS A 187 -7.82 9.39 -25.11
C CYS A 187 -7.11 9.03 -23.80
N VAL A 188 -7.28 7.77 -23.41
CA VAL A 188 -6.45 7.06 -22.43
C VAL A 188 -5.63 6.02 -23.17
N ALA A 189 -4.30 6.02 -23.01
CA ALA A 189 -3.39 5.01 -23.56
C ALA A 189 -2.92 4.09 -22.43
N GLU A 190 -3.06 2.78 -22.61
CA GLU A 190 -2.65 1.76 -21.65
C GLU A 190 -1.61 0.83 -22.28
N LEU A 191 -0.48 0.70 -21.59
CA LEU A 191 0.64 -0.13 -22.02
C LEU A 191 0.28 -1.61 -22.11
N MET A 192 -0.54 -2.10 -21.18
CA MET A 192 -0.95 -3.49 -21.08
C MET A 192 -2.12 -3.79 -22.04
N PRO A 193 -2.33 -5.08 -22.41
CA PRO A 193 -3.49 -5.49 -23.21
C PRO A 193 -4.81 -5.51 -22.39
N TYR A 194 -4.79 -5.03 -21.16
CA TYR A 194 -5.94 -4.91 -20.27
C TYR A 194 -5.83 -3.64 -19.43
N SER A 195 -6.95 -3.12 -18.94
CA SER A 195 -6.97 -1.96 -18.05
C SER A 195 -6.46 -2.31 -16.65
N GLY A 196 -5.72 -1.38 -16.04
CA GLY A 196 -5.27 -1.45 -14.66
C GLY A 196 -6.28 -0.96 -13.62
N GLY A 197 -7.42 -0.40 -14.06
CA GLY A 197 -8.48 0.09 -13.19
C GLY A 197 -9.65 -0.88 -13.06
N LEU A 198 -10.52 -0.62 -12.07
CA LEU A 198 -11.73 -1.40 -11.84
C LEU A 198 -12.70 -1.27 -13.01
N LYS A 199 -13.39 -2.37 -13.37
CA LYS A 199 -14.35 -2.40 -14.48
C LYS A 199 -15.42 -1.32 -14.39
N ARG A 200 -15.94 -1.06 -13.20
CA ARG A 200 -16.93 0.03 -12.97
C ARG A 200 -16.38 1.40 -13.38
N ASN A 201 -15.10 1.67 -13.11
CA ASN A 201 -14.46 2.95 -13.45
C ASN A 201 -14.23 3.08 -14.96
N ILE A 202 -14.00 1.97 -15.68
CA ILE A 202 -13.96 2.00 -17.16
C ILE A 202 -15.30 2.49 -17.67
N VAL A 203 -16.41 1.87 -17.26
CA VAL A 203 -17.76 2.24 -17.71
C VAL A 203 -18.08 3.69 -17.31
N GLN A 204 -18.02 4.02 -16.03
CA GLN A 204 -18.46 5.31 -15.51
C GLN A 204 -17.56 6.50 -15.88
N CYS A 205 -16.31 6.26 -16.21
CA CYS A 205 -15.34 7.32 -16.46
C CYS A 205 -14.92 7.45 -17.92
N LEU A 206 -15.06 6.39 -18.73
CA LEU A 206 -14.70 6.43 -20.14
C LEU A 206 -15.91 6.18 -21.03
N ASP A 207 -16.62 5.05 -20.89
CA ASP A 207 -17.73 4.69 -21.78
C ASP A 207 -18.86 5.71 -21.72
N ASP A 208 -19.27 6.16 -20.52
CA ASP A 208 -20.32 7.18 -20.32
C ASP A 208 -19.94 8.56 -20.87
N PHE A 209 -18.67 8.80 -21.21
CA PHE A 209 -18.14 10.07 -21.75
C PHE A 209 -17.54 9.95 -23.12
N ASP A 210 -17.70 8.80 -23.80
CA ASP A 210 -17.14 8.53 -25.13
C ASP A 210 -15.62 8.76 -25.22
N ILE A 211 -14.87 8.51 -24.12
CA ILE A 211 -13.42 8.68 -24.06
C ILE A 211 -12.73 7.39 -24.54
N PRO A 212 -11.96 7.42 -25.64
CA PRO A 212 -11.31 6.23 -26.19
C PRO A 212 -10.24 5.66 -25.24
N LEU A 213 -10.28 4.33 -24.99
CA LEU A 213 -9.23 3.56 -24.32
C LEU A 213 -8.42 2.78 -25.38
N HIS A 214 -7.14 3.09 -25.49
CA HIS A 214 -6.21 2.39 -26.37
C HIS A 214 -5.33 1.44 -25.56
N LEU A 215 -5.70 0.15 -25.54
CA LEU A 215 -4.89 -0.92 -24.93
C LEU A 215 -3.68 -1.28 -25.79
N SER A 216 -2.61 -1.79 -25.19
CA SER A 216 -1.33 -2.07 -25.85
C SER A 216 -0.75 -0.85 -26.57
N HIS A 217 -0.86 0.33 -25.95
CA HIS A 217 -0.32 1.59 -26.46
C HIS A 217 0.46 2.34 -25.40
N THR A 218 1.47 3.10 -25.81
CA THR A 218 2.25 3.96 -24.92
C THR A 218 2.58 5.29 -25.58
N VAL A 219 2.90 6.30 -24.76
CA VAL A 219 3.42 7.58 -25.24
C VAL A 219 4.90 7.42 -25.54
N THR A 220 5.28 7.68 -26.80
CA THR A 220 6.67 7.56 -27.27
C THR A 220 7.40 8.90 -27.34
N ARG A 221 6.67 10.03 -27.46
CA ARG A 221 7.28 11.35 -27.59
C ARG A 221 6.39 12.45 -27.00
N ILE A 222 7.04 13.46 -26.41
CA ILE A 222 6.42 14.71 -25.95
C ILE A 222 6.98 15.86 -26.76
N GLU A 223 6.09 16.68 -27.34
CA GLU A 223 6.42 17.86 -28.14
C GLU A 223 6.06 19.15 -27.37
N GLY A 224 6.77 20.22 -27.69
CA GLY A 224 6.59 21.53 -27.11
C GLY A 224 7.70 21.89 -26.12
N PRO A 225 8.50 22.95 -26.39
CA PRO A 225 9.67 23.28 -25.57
C PRO A 225 9.31 23.95 -24.25
N LYS A 226 8.19 24.68 -24.17
CA LYS A 226 7.76 25.41 -22.96
C LYS A 226 6.60 24.73 -22.26
N ARG A 227 5.62 24.31 -23.02
CA ARG A 227 4.43 23.56 -22.58
C ARG A 227 4.20 22.42 -23.56
N VAL A 228 3.50 21.38 -23.12
CA VAL A 228 3.05 20.30 -24.00
C VAL A 228 2.20 20.89 -25.12
N GLU A 229 2.53 20.59 -26.38
CA GLU A 229 1.79 20.98 -27.60
C GLU A 229 1.19 19.75 -28.27
N ALA A 230 1.86 18.61 -28.15
CA ALA A 230 1.35 17.32 -28.60
C ALA A 230 2.11 16.16 -27.93
N VAL A 231 1.50 14.98 -28.00
CA VAL A 231 2.17 13.70 -27.70
C VAL A 231 1.99 12.73 -28.85
N THR A 232 2.97 11.85 -29.04
CA THR A 232 2.88 10.73 -29.96
C THR A 232 2.61 9.47 -29.18
N ILE A 233 1.60 8.69 -29.60
CA ILE A 233 1.23 7.39 -29.03
C ILE A 233 1.49 6.32 -30.11
N ALA A 234 2.09 5.18 -29.73
CA ALA A 234 2.30 4.05 -30.60
C ALA A 234 1.78 2.75 -29.95
N ARG A 235 1.41 1.78 -30.79
CA ARG A 235 1.14 0.41 -30.33
C ARG A 235 2.43 -0.23 -29.83
N VAL A 236 2.29 -1.17 -28.90
CA VAL A 236 3.41 -1.97 -28.40
C VAL A 236 3.25 -3.45 -28.75
N ASP A 237 4.39 -4.14 -28.91
CA ASP A 237 4.47 -5.59 -29.10
C ASP A 237 4.28 -6.32 -27.75
N GLU A 238 4.32 -7.67 -27.75
CA GLU A 238 4.24 -8.52 -26.57
C GLU A 238 5.40 -8.29 -25.58
N ARG A 239 6.49 -7.68 -26.01
CA ARG A 239 7.62 -7.28 -25.17
C ARG A 239 7.51 -5.82 -24.71
N LEU A 240 6.33 -5.22 -24.88
CA LEU A 240 6.01 -3.84 -24.50
C LEU A 240 6.89 -2.79 -25.21
N ARG A 241 7.38 -3.09 -26.44
CA ARG A 241 8.19 -2.17 -27.24
C ARG A 241 7.34 -1.52 -28.34
N PRO A 242 7.49 -0.21 -28.57
CA PRO A 242 6.76 0.47 -29.64
C PRO A 242 6.98 -0.18 -31.01
N ILE A 243 5.89 -0.38 -31.75
CA ILE A 243 5.89 -0.93 -33.10
C ILE A 243 6.06 0.23 -34.08
N PRO A 244 7.14 0.25 -34.92
CA PRO A 244 7.36 1.30 -35.89
C PRO A 244 6.19 1.44 -36.88
N GLY A 245 5.87 2.68 -37.26
CA GLY A 245 4.80 2.97 -38.21
C GLY A 245 3.37 2.94 -37.64
N THR A 246 3.22 2.74 -36.33
CA THR A 246 1.92 2.81 -35.62
C THR A 246 1.70 4.12 -34.91
N ASP A 247 2.61 5.07 -35.06
CA ASP A 247 2.61 6.36 -34.39
C ASP A 247 1.37 7.19 -34.76
N ARG A 248 0.70 7.73 -33.74
CA ARG A 248 -0.40 8.68 -33.88
C ARG A 248 -0.09 9.90 -33.01
N ARG A 249 -0.12 11.07 -33.64
CA ARG A 249 0.08 12.36 -32.97
C ARG A 249 -1.26 12.89 -32.46
N TYR A 250 -1.27 13.27 -31.16
CA TYR A 250 -2.41 13.89 -30.50
C TYR A 250 -2.03 15.29 -30.04
N GLU A 251 -2.70 16.31 -30.58
CA GLU A 251 -2.57 17.69 -30.07
C GLU A 251 -3.19 17.80 -28.70
N CYS A 252 -2.39 18.21 -27.73
CA CYS A 252 -2.81 18.40 -26.35
C CYS A 252 -1.92 19.42 -25.65
N ASP A 253 -2.43 20.06 -24.60
CA ASP A 253 -1.68 20.96 -23.74
C ASP A 253 -1.30 20.32 -22.40
N THR A 254 -1.78 19.10 -22.16
CA THR A 254 -1.57 18.35 -20.93
C THR A 254 -1.46 16.86 -21.16
N LEU A 255 -0.45 16.25 -20.56
CA LEU A 255 -0.27 14.81 -20.44
C LEU A 255 -0.39 14.41 -18.96
N LEU A 256 -1.38 13.57 -18.63
CA LEU A 256 -1.50 12.98 -17.30
C LEU A 256 -0.85 11.59 -17.29
N LEU A 257 -0.21 11.28 -16.17
CA LEU A 257 0.46 10.00 -15.92
C LEU A 257 -0.26 9.26 -14.78
N SER A 258 -0.83 8.10 -15.10
CA SER A 258 -1.43 7.15 -14.15
C SER A 258 -0.74 5.79 -14.27
N VAL A 259 0.57 5.77 -14.09
CA VAL A 259 1.48 4.68 -14.47
C VAL A 259 2.02 3.89 -13.27
N GLY A 260 1.24 3.84 -12.23
CA GLY A 260 1.51 3.08 -11.01
C GLY A 260 2.00 3.91 -9.85
N LEU A 261 1.98 3.29 -8.68
CA LEU A 261 2.30 3.87 -7.39
C LEU A 261 3.61 3.27 -6.84
N LEU A 262 4.32 4.06 -6.06
CA LEU A 262 5.57 3.68 -5.38
C LEU A 262 5.37 3.86 -3.88
N PRO A 263 5.42 2.81 -3.06
CA PRO A 263 5.39 2.92 -1.60
C PRO A 263 6.50 3.84 -1.07
N GLU A 264 6.15 4.75 -0.14
CA GLU A 264 7.06 5.75 0.44
C GLU A 264 7.92 5.14 1.54
N ASN A 265 9.05 4.55 1.16
CA ASN A 265 9.90 3.76 2.05
C ASN A 265 11.30 4.33 2.30
N GLU A 266 11.51 5.62 2.10
CA GLU A 266 12.77 6.27 2.44
C GLU A 266 13.08 6.13 3.94
N LEU A 267 12.12 6.45 4.82
CA LEU A 267 12.26 6.30 6.27
C LEU A 267 12.45 4.83 6.69
N SER A 268 11.75 3.91 6.03
CA SER A 268 11.93 2.47 6.28
C SER A 268 13.35 2.00 5.98
N ARG A 269 13.94 2.47 4.87
CA ARG A 269 15.34 2.15 4.50
C ARG A 269 16.33 2.76 5.49
N GLN A 270 16.11 4.00 5.94
CA GLN A 270 16.96 4.65 6.94
C GLN A 270 16.96 3.88 8.26
N ALA A 271 15.80 3.39 8.69
CA ALA A 271 15.68 2.54 9.87
C ALA A 271 16.28 1.13 9.71
N GLY A 272 16.71 0.74 8.50
CA GLY A 272 17.24 -0.59 8.22
C GLY A 272 16.18 -1.67 8.01
N VAL A 273 14.93 -1.30 7.78
CA VAL A 273 13.83 -2.23 7.49
C VAL A 273 14.05 -2.94 6.16
N LYS A 274 13.90 -4.26 6.15
CA LYS A 274 13.98 -5.07 4.91
C LYS A 274 12.74 -4.83 4.05
N LEU A 275 12.96 -4.53 2.77
CA LEU A 275 11.90 -4.30 1.79
C LEU A 275 11.78 -5.47 0.82
N SER A 276 10.55 -5.79 0.45
CA SER A 276 10.24 -6.73 -0.62
C SER A 276 10.68 -6.16 -1.97
N PRO A 277 11.42 -6.93 -2.79
CA PRO A 277 11.82 -6.49 -4.14
C PRO A 277 10.61 -6.34 -5.10
N VAL A 278 9.47 -6.95 -4.77
CA VAL A 278 8.28 -6.94 -5.62
C VAL A 278 7.35 -5.79 -5.26
N THR A 279 6.96 -5.64 -4.00
CA THR A 279 6.06 -4.56 -3.55
C THR A 279 6.79 -3.25 -3.28
N GLN A 280 8.11 -3.28 -3.06
CA GLN A 280 8.92 -2.16 -2.56
C GLN A 280 8.50 -1.69 -1.15
N GLY A 281 7.57 -2.38 -0.51
CA GLY A 281 7.16 -2.18 0.88
C GLY A 281 7.91 -3.08 1.86
N PRO A 282 7.77 -2.85 3.18
CA PRO A 282 8.39 -3.68 4.21
C PRO A 282 8.00 -5.16 4.12
N GLU A 283 8.96 -6.06 4.38
CA GLU A 283 8.63 -7.44 4.70
C GLU A 283 8.10 -7.48 6.14
N VAL A 284 6.87 -7.98 6.33
CA VAL A 284 6.20 -8.00 7.64
C VAL A 284 5.77 -9.40 8.04
N SER A 285 5.60 -9.58 9.36
CA SER A 285 5.02 -10.76 9.98
C SER A 285 3.47 -10.70 9.99
N GLU A 286 2.82 -11.71 10.55
CA GLU A 286 1.37 -11.75 10.79
C GLU A 286 0.85 -10.61 11.69
N SER A 287 1.74 -9.99 12.46
CA SER A 287 1.45 -8.84 13.30
C SER A 287 1.68 -7.49 12.60
N LEU A 288 2.05 -7.49 11.32
CA LEU A 288 2.48 -6.33 10.55
C LEU A 288 3.76 -5.66 11.10
N GLU A 289 4.48 -6.36 11.97
CA GLU A 289 5.79 -5.96 12.44
C GLU A 289 6.84 -6.22 11.36
N THR A 290 7.72 -5.26 11.14
CA THR A 290 8.76 -5.30 10.14
C THR A 290 9.94 -6.20 10.55
N SER A 291 11.06 -6.12 9.83
CA SER A 291 12.32 -6.77 10.22
C SER A 291 13.00 -6.10 11.42
N ILE A 292 12.53 -4.94 11.84
CA ILE A 292 12.99 -4.22 13.04
C ILE A 292 11.92 -4.32 14.11
N GLU A 293 12.30 -4.85 15.27
CA GLU A 293 11.41 -5.00 16.42
C GLU A 293 10.78 -3.68 16.81
N GLY A 294 9.47 -3.67 17.15
CA GLY A 294 8.73 -2.48 17.54
C GLY A 294 8.41 -1.50 16.41
N ILE A 295 8.83 -1.77 15.17
CA ILE A 295 8.45 -0.99 13.98
C ILE A 295 7.44 -1.78 13.15
N PHE A 296 6.25 -1.22 13.00
CA PHE A 296 5.13 -1.77 12.25
C PHE A 296 4.90 -0.99 10.95
N ALA A 297 4.27 -1.61 9.96
CA ALA A 297 3.92 -0.94 8.71
C ALA A 297 2.53 -1.34 8.24
N CYS A 298 1.75 -0.39 7.71
CA CYS A 298 0.40 -0.63 7.22
C CYS A 298 -0.02 0.34 6.10
N GLY A 299 -1.00 -0.08 5.31
CA GLY A 299 -1.51 0.69 4.19
C GLY A 299 -0.54 0.76 3.01
N ASN A 300 -0.64 1.80 2.19
CA ASN A 300 0.06 1.86 0.91
C ASN A 300 1.59 1.98 1.00
N VAL A 301 2.16 2.23 2.17
CA VAL A 301 3.60 2.11 2.40
C VAL A 301 4.04 0.63 2.42
N LEU A 302 3.16 -0.28 2.83
CA LEU A 302 3.39 -1.72 2.87
C LEU A 302 3.13 -2.37 1.49
N HIS A 303 1.95 -2.19 0.97
CA HIS A 303 1.58 -2.55 -0.40
C HIS A 303 0.36 -1.73 -0.86
N VAL A 304 0.21 -1.52 -2.16
CA VAL A 304 -0.87 -0.69 -2.69
C VAL A 304 -2.19 -1.47 -2.63
N HIS A 305 -3.19 -0.89 -1.96
CA HIS A 305 -4.55 -1.41 -1.84
C HIS A 305 -5.49 -0.84 -2.91
N ASP A 306 -6.55 -1.57 -3.23
CA ASP A 306 -7.60 -1.13 -4.16
C ASP A 306 -8.69 -0.32 -3.43
N LEU A 307 -8.97 -0.65 -2.17
CA LEU A 307 -10.01 -0.03 -1.35
C LEU A 307 -9.42 0.51 -0.05
N VAL A 308 -9.81 1.74 0.32
CA VAL A 308 -9.39 2.36 1.58
C VAL A 308 -9.92 1.61 2.81
N ASP A 309 -11.05 0.93 2.68
CA ASP A 309 -11.61 0.11 3.75
C ASP A 309 -10.61 -0.97 4.21
N TYR A 310 -9.94 -1.63 3.27
CA TYR A 310 -8.90 -2.62 3.58
C TYR A 310 -7.62 -1.98 4.14
N VAL A 311 -7.30 -0.76 3.73
CA VAL A 311 -6.21 0.03 4.35
C VAL A 311 -6.49 0.27 5.82
N SER A 312 -7.71 0.69 6.17
CA SER A 312 -8.10 0.99 7.55
C SER A 312 -8.19 -0.28 8.40
N GLU A 313 -8.69 -1.38 7.85
CA GLU A 313 -8.72 -2.70 8.52
C GLU A 313 -7.31 -3.20 8.86
N GLU A 314 -6.40 -3.20 7.88
CA GLU A 314 -5.00 -3.59 8.05
C GLU A 314 -4.30 -2.69 9.08
N ALA A 315 -4.50 -1.38 8.97
CA ALA A 315 -3.90 -0.41 9.88
C ALA A 315 -4.40 -0.54 11.32
N ALA A 316 -5.68 -0.84 11.50
CA ALA A 316 -6.22 -1.14 12.84
C ALA A 316 -5.57 -2.38 13.45
N LEU A 317 -5.23 -3.40 12.66
CA LEU A 317 -4.43 -4.53 13.13
C LEU A 317 -3.05 -4.08 13.59
N ALA A 318 -2.33 -3.27 12.77
CA ALA A 318 -1.01 -2.75 13.11
C ALA A 318 -1.05 -1.94 14.42
N GLY A 319 -2.07 -1.08 14.61
CA GLY A 319 -2.26 -0.29 15.83
C GLY A 319 -2.45 -1.17 17.08
N ARG A 320 -3.33 -2.18 17.00
CA ARG A 320 -3.52 -3.14 18.12
C ARG A 320 -2.23 -3.90 18.45
N ARG A 321 -1.46 -4.29 17.43
CA ARG A 321 -0.20 -5.01 17.62
C ARG A 321 0.91 -4.13 18.21
N ALA A 322 1.00 -2.88 17.79
CA ALA A 322 1.90 -1.89 18.40
C ALA A 322 1.54 -1.64 19.87
N ALA A 323 0.25 -1.50 20.20
CA ALA A 323 -0.23 -1.36 21.58
C ALA A 323 0.10 -2.58 22.44
N ARG A 324 -0.10 -3.79 21.89
CA ARG A 324 0.29 -5.04 22.57
C ARG A 324 1.79 -5.06 22.86
N TYR A 325 2.62 -4.71 21.89
CA TYR A 325 4.06 -4.62 22.02
C TYR A 325 4.47 -3.68 23.16
N VAL A 326 3.91 -2.47 23.20
CA VAL A 326 4.18 -1.46 24.27
C VAL A 326 3.76 -1.97 25.65
N LYS A 327 2.61 -2.62 25.76
CA LYS A 327 2.12 -3.18 27.04
C LYS A 327 3.02 -4.31 27.55
N GLU A 328 3.48 -5.18 26.67
CA GLU A 328 4.42 -6.25 27.03
C GLU A 328 5.75 -5.68 27.52
N MET A 329 6.25 -4.59 26.91
CA MET A 329 7.43 -3.87 27.41
C MET A 329 7.21 -3.27 28.81
N ARG A 330 6.05 -2.67 29.08
CA ARG A 330 5.71 -2.09 30.38
C ARG A 330 5.53 -3.14 31.47
N GLY A 331 5.02 -4.32 31.11
CA GLY A 331 4.72 -5.41 32.05
C GLY A 331 5.95 -6.10 32.66
N GLY A 332 7.17 -5.70 32.26
CA GLY A 332 8.45 -6.00 32.90
C GLY A 332 8.61 -7.44 33.40
N VAL A 333 8.55 -8.45 32.52
CA VAL A 333 9.04 -9.79 32.87
C VAL A 333 10.56 -9.78 32.66
N ALA A 334 11.30 -9.40 33.72
CA ALA A 334 12.74 -9.49 33.73
C ALA A 334 13.16 -10.94 33.41
N GLY A 335 13.88 -11.14 32.30
CA GLY A 335 14.50 -12.40 31.94
C GLY A 335 13.98 -13.13 30.70
N THR A 336 13.09 -12.53 29.90
CA THR A 336 12.67 -13.11 28.61
C THR A 336 13.34 -12.38 27.45
N GLN A 337 14.20 -13.10 26.74
CA GLN A 337 14.72 -12.63 25.46
C GLN A 337 13.60 -12.66 24.41
N ARG A 338 13.43 -11.57 23.67
CA ARG A 338 12.58 -11.53 22.49
C ARG A 338 13.39 -11.96 21.27
N GLU A 339 12.96 -13.01 20.61
CA GLU A 339 13.41 -13.34 19.28
C GLU A 339 12.18 -13.29 18.34
N GLY A 340 12.23 -12.40 17.35
CA GLY A 340 11.18 -12.30 16.33
C GLY A 340 9.82 -11.75 16.79
N GLY A 341 9.78 -10.81 17.77
CA GLY A 341 8.57 -10.06 18.11
C GLY A 341 7.62 -10.71 19.14
N ALA A 342 8.01 -11.80 19.81
CA ALA A 342 7.16 -12.45 20.82
C ALA A 342 7.87 -12.68 22.15
N MET A 343 7.18 -12.37 23.26
CA MET A 343 7.61 -12.76 24.61
C MET A 343 7.42 -14.27 24.82
N ARG A 344 8.44 -14.97 25.34
CA ARG A 344 8.34 -16.37 25.74
C ARG A 344 8.75 -16.61 27.19
N LYS A 345 7.97 -17.48 27.82
CA LYS A 345 8.41 -18.26 28.99
C LYS A 345 9.03 -19.55 28.45
N GLY A 346 10.36 -19.68 28.47
CA GLY A 346 11.07 -20.94 28.22
C GLY A 346 11.33 -21.28 26.74
N GLY A 347 12.54 -21.23 26.35
CA GLY A 347 13.35 -22.10 25.47
C GLY A 347 13.01 -22.41 24.02
N ASP A 348 11.81 -22.26 23.51
CA ASP A 348 11.46 -22.63 22.13
C ASP A 348 11.25 -21.42 21.23
N THR A 349 11.97 -21.32 20.12
CA THR A 349 11.76 -20.30 19.07
C THR A 349 10.40 -20.52 18.38
N PRO A 350 9.54 -19.48 18.18
CA PRO A 350 8.31 -19.63 17.43
C PRO A 350 8.62 -20.16 16.02
N SER A 351 7.83 -21.12 15.55
CA SER A 351 7.94 -21.59 14.18
C SER A 351 7.51 -20.48 13.23
N ARG A 352 8.48 -19.71 12.73
CA ARG A 352 8.25 -18.66 11.76
C ARG A 352 8.25 -19.26 10.36
N LEU A 353 7.09 -19.34 9.74
CA LEU A 353 6.90 -19.85 8.38
C LEU A 353 7.08 -18.71 7.38
N ARG A 354 7.91 -18.88 6.38
CA ARG A 354 7.98 -17.96 5.25
C ARG A 354 6.82 -18.26 4.29
N VAL A 355 6.16 -17.21 3.77
CA VAL A 355 5.15 -17.37 2.73
C VAL A 355 5.81 -17.22 1.36
N ARG A 356 5.88 -18.31 0.62
CA ARG A 356 6.41 -18.35 -0.75
C ARG A 356 5.27 -18.24 -1.76
N THR A 357 5.59 -17.78 -2.95
CA THR A 357 4.62 -17.63 -4.06
C THR A 357 4.97 -18.56 -5.21
N GLY A 358 3.96 -18.98 -5.97
CA GLY A 358 4.11 -19.82 -7.16
C GLY A 358 2.93 -19.65 -8.12
N GLY A 359 2.97 -20.32 -9.28
CA GLY A 359 1.85 -20.42 -10.20
C GLY A 359 1.25 -19.09 -10.70
N GLY A 360 2.06 -18.00 -10.76
CA GLY A 360 1.56 -16.70 -11.18
C GLY A 360 1.18 -15.74 -10.05
N VAL A 361 1.27 -16.15 -8.78
CA VAL A 361 1.17 -15.24 -7.63
C VAL A 361 2.44 -14.41 -7.53
N ARG A 362 2.31 -13.07 -7.56
CA ARG A 362 3.47 -12.17 -7.57
C ARG A 362 4.10 -11.95 -6.20
N TYR A 363 3.28 -11.75 -5.18
CA TYR A 363 3.69 -11.51 -3.79
C TYR A 363 2.55 -11.85 -2.84
N THR A 364 2.89 -11.96 -1.56
CA THR A 364 1.93 -12.08 -0.45
C THR A 364 2.27 -11.10 0.66
N VAL A 365 1.24 -10.62 1.37
CA VAL A 365 1.36 -9.86 2.62
C VAL A 365 0.44 -10.51 3.63
N PRO A 366 0.97 -10.88 4.82
CA PRO A 366 2.36 -10.82 5.27
C PRO A 366 3.31 -11.79 4.54
N SER A 367 4.63 -11.53 4.70
CA SER A 367 5.71 -12.37 4.14
C SER A 367 6.08 -13.54 5.04
N PHE A 368 5.71 -13.46 6.32
CA PHE A 368 5.97 -14.47 7.34
C PHE A 368 4.74 -14.67 8.22
N VAL A 369 4.58 -15.89 8.73
CA VAL A 369 3.49 -16.26 9.64
C VAL A 369 4.07 -17.11 10.77
N SER A 370 3.79 -16.70 12.01
CA SER A 370 4.04 -17.50 13.20
C SER A 370 2.70 -17.99 13.74
N PRO A 371 2.33 -19.27 13.52
CA PRO A 371 1.01 -19.80 13.86
C PRO A 371 0.64 -19.63 15.34
N ASP A 372 1.64 -19.70 16.23
CA ASP A 372 1.46 -19.51 17.67
C ASP A 372 1.09 -18.07 18.06
N LEU A 373 1.41 -17.09 17.20
CA LEU A 373 1.28 -15.66 17.48
C LEU A 373 0.15 -14.99 16.70
N MET A 374 -0.32 -15.64 15.62
CA MET A 374 -1.43 -15.12 14.83
C MET A 374 -2.75 -15.14 15.60
N ASP A 375 -3.69 -14.30 15.21
CA ASP A 375 -5.07 -14.39 15.67
C ASP A 375 -5.71 -15.70 15.18
N GLU A 376 -6.92 -16.00 15.61
CA GLU A 376 -7.68 -17.19 15.14
C GLU A 376 -7.71 -17.27 13.60
N ARG A 377 -7.75 -16.11 12.94
CA ARG A 377 -7.79 -15.98 11.48
C ARG A 377 -6.79 -14.94 11.02
N LEU A 378 -6.08 -15.24 9.92
CA LEU A 378 -5.14 -14.34 9.27
C LEU A 378 -5.48 -14.26 7.78
N THR A 379 -5.70 -13.04 7.28
CA THR A 379 -5.87 -12.80 5.85
C THR A 379 -4.52 -12.63 5.18
N LEU A 380 -4.20 -13.51 4.24
CA LEU A 380 -3.09 -13.31 3.30
C LEU A 380 -3.63 -12.56 2.08
N ARG A 381 -3.08 -11.38 1.80
CA ARG A 381 -3.38 -10.59 0.60
C ARG A 381 -2.30 -10.82 -0.46
N PHE A 382 -2.72 -10.91 -1.72
CA PHE A 382 -1.79 -11.15 -2.83
C PHE A 382 -2.32 -10.59 -4.15
N ARG A 383 -1.42 -10.41 -5.14
CA ARG A 383 -1.80 -10.11 -6.53
C ARG A 383 -1.23 -11.15 -7.47
N VAL A 384 -1.91 -11.32 -8.60
CA VAL A 384 -1.48 -12.18 -9.69
C VAL A 384 -0.69 -11.40 -10.74
N GLY A 385 0.11 -12.12 -11.55
CA GLY A 385 1.00 -11.52 -12.54
C GLY A 385 0.38 -11.29 -13.93
N ALA A 386 -0.72 -11.97 -14.22
CA ALA A 386 -1.45 -11.90 -15.49
C ALA A 386 -2.94 -12.12 -15.25
N VAL A 387 -3.75 -12.02 -16.28
CA VAL A 387 -5.15 -12.45 -16.26
C VAL A 387 -5.21 -13.97 -16.30
N TYR A 388 -5.92 -14.57 -15.37
CA TYR A 388 -6.14 -16.01 -15.28
C TYR A 388 -7.64 -16.30 -15.23
N GLU A 389 -8.09 -17.23 -16.04
CA GLU A 389 -9.46 -17.75 -16.01
C GLU A 389 -9.43 -19.16 -15.45
N GLU A 390 -10.49 -19.52 -14.73
CA GLU A 390 -10.73 -20.86 -14.20
C GLU A 390 -9.47 -21.45 -13.50
N ARG A 391 -9.05 -20.82 -12.38
CA ARG A 391 -7.92 -21.28 -11.57
C ARG A 391 -8.34 -21.61 -10.14
N TYR A 392 -7.56 -22.46 -9.51
CA TYR A 392 -7.62 -22.64 -8.07
C TYR A 392 -6.52 -21.82 -7.38
N VAL A 393 -6.91 -21.07 -6.34
CA VAL A 393 -5.98 -20.54 -5.35
C VAL A 393 -5.75 -21.62 -4.32
N SER A 394 -4.52 -22.12 -4.25
CA SER A 394 -4.12 -23.17 -3.31
C SER A 394 -3.07 -22.68 -2.33
N VAL A 395 -3.20 -23.12 -1.08
CA VAL A 395 -2.18 -22.88 -0.04
C VAL A 395 -1.67 -24.23 0.44
N TYR A 396 -0.36 -24.34 0.48
CA TYR A 396 0.37 -25.51 0.95
C TYR A 396 1.17 -25.18 2.20
N LEU A 397 1.26 -26.12 3.12
CA LEU A 397 2.24 -26.18 4.19
C LEU A 397 3.18 -27.34 3.86
N GLY A 398 4.42 -27.05 3.44
CA GLY A 398 5.29 -28.03 2.81
C GLY A 398 4.60 -28.63 1.57
N GLU A 399 4.41 -29.94 1.55
CA GLU A 399 3.70 -30.66 0.47
C GLU A 399 2.18 -30.84 0.75
N ARG A 400 1.70 -30.52 1.95
CA ARG A 400 0.30 -30.68 2.33
C ARG A 400 -0.53 -29.49 1.89
N ARG A 401 -1.52 -29.72 1.01
CA ARG A 401 -2.48 -28.69 0.60
C ARG A 401 -3.52 -28.49 1.73
N ILE A 402 -3.60 -27.24 2.24
CA ILE A 402 -4.50 -26.86 3.33
C ILE A 402 -5.68 -26.01 2.85
N ILE A 403 -5.54 -25.32 1.71
CA ILE A 403 -6.62 -24.52 1.09
C ILE A 403 -6.62 -24.81 -0.42
N HIS A 404 -7.83 -24.88 -0.99
CA HIS A 404 -8.03 -25.07 -2.43
C HIS A 404 -9.38 -24.44 -2.82
N ARG A 405 -9.33 -23.26 -3.47
CA ARG A 405 -10.53 -22.49 -3.80
C ARG A 405 -10.54 -22.06 -5.26
N ARG A 406 -11.58 -22.42 -6.00
CA ARG A 406 -11.78 -22.00 -7.39
C ARG A 406 -12.06 -20.51 -7.46
N ARG A 407 -11.47 -19.89 -8.48
CA ARG A 407 -11.69 -18.49 -8.89
C ARG A 407 -12.01 -18.48 -10.38
N PRO A 408 -13.17 -17.95 -10.79
CA PRO A 408 -13.54 -17.91 -12.21
C PRO A 408 -12.63 -16.97 -13.00
N ILE A 409 -12.22 -15.86 -12.40
CA ILE A 409 -11.29 -14.89 -12.99
C ILE A 409 -10.40 -14.28 -11.90
N LEU A 410 -9.15 -14.05 -12.25
CA LEU A 410 -8.15 -13.35 -11.44
C LEU A 410 -7.45 -12.32 -12.34
N VAL A 411 -7.41 -11.07 -11.93
CA VAL A 411 -6.78 -9.99 -12.69
C VAL A 411 -5.71 -9.28 -11.87
N PRO A 412 -4.62 -8.79 -12.48
CA PRO A 412 -3.54 -8.10 -11.76
C PRO A 412 -3.97 -6.84 -11.02
N ALA A 413 -5.02 -6.18 -11.52
CA ALA A 413 -5.58 -4.95 -10.93
C ALA A 413 -6.28 -5.19 -9.60
N GLU A 414 -6.75 -6.41 -9.31
CA GLU A 414 -7.55 -6.72 -8.12
C GLU A 414 -6.72 -7.45 -7.06
N MET A 415 -6.79 -6.96 -5.81
CA MET A 415 -6.24 -7.63 -4.65
C MET A 415 -7.03 -8.89 -4.36
N GLN A 416 -6.32 -10.00 -4.24
CA GLN A 416 -6.88 -11.29 -3.86
C GLN A 416 -6.60 -11.60 -2.40
N GLU A 417 -7.48 -12.40 -1.80
CA GLU A 417 -7.38 -12.76 -0.40
C GLU A 417 -7.59 -14.27 -0.19
N VAL A 418 -6.82 -14.82 0.76
CA VAL A 418 -7.04 -16.14 1.33
C VAL A 418 -6.88 -16.09 2.85
N VAL A 419 -7.82 -16.71 3.56
CA VAL A 419 -7.84 -16.70 5.03
C VAL A 419 -7.25 -18.00 5.56
N LEU A 420 -6.17 -17.88 6.35
CA LEU A 420 -5.62 -18.96 7.16
C LEU A 420 -6.36 -19.02 8.49
N VAL A 421 -6.63 -20.24 8.98
CA VAL A 421 -7.19 -20.50 10.30
C VAL A 421 -6.09 -21.11 11.18
N ARG A 422 -5.86 -20.53 12.36
CA ARG A 422 -4.76 -20.90 13.27
C ARG A 422 -4.78 -22.38 13.60
N ASP A 423 -5.92 -22.91 14.04
CA ASP A 423 -6.02 -24.30 14.48
C ASP A 423 -5.79 -25.29 13.34
N GLN A 424 -6.23 -24.94 12.12
CA GLN A 424 -5.95 -25.74 10.92
C GLN A 424 -4.43 -25.78 10.62
N LEU A 425 -3.76 -24.65 10.80
CA LEU A 425 -2.33 -24.54 10.55
C LEU A 425 -1.52 -25.29 11.61
N LEU A 426 -1.87 -25.13 12.90
CA LEU A 426 -1.25 -25.85 14.01
C LEU A 426 -1.47 -27.35 13.91
N GLY A 427 -2.68 -27.79 13.59
CA GLY A 427 -3.00 -29.21 13.35
C GLY A 427 -2.15 -29.80 12.22
N ALA A 428 -2.01 -29.07 11.10
CA ALA A 428 -1.18 -29.51 9.98
C ALA A 428 0.30 -29.61 10.35
N LEU A 429 0.82 -28.71 11.18
CA LEU A 429 2.20 -28.75 11.71
C LEU A 429 2.40 -29.93 12.66
N GLY A 430 1.43 -30.22 13.54
CA GLY A 430 1.47 -31.34 14.48
C GLY A 430 1.55 -32.69 13.76
N ASP A 431 0.75 -32.88 12.72
CA ASP A 431 0.74 -34.09 11.91
C ASP A 431 2.09 -34.34 11.19
N MET A 432 2.78 -33.26 10.78
CA MET A 432 4.10 -33.33 10.15
C MET A 432 5.23 -33.65 11.16
N GLY A 433 5.05 -33.30 12.43
CA GLY A 433 6.00 -33.63 13.51
C GLY A 433 5.95 -35.07 14.00
N GLY A 434 4.81 -35.75 13.81
CA GLY A 434 4.56 -37.12 14.26
C GLY A 434 5.08 -38.24 13.34
N SER A 435 5.38 -37.96 12.08
CA SER A 435 5.98 -38.94 11.16
C SER A 435 7.50 -38.91 11.28
N GLY A 436 8.06 -39.83 12.06
CA GLY A 436 9.49 -39.97 12.38
C GLY A 436 10.43 -40.17 11.17
N ALA A 437 10.56 -39.19 10.32
CA ALA A 437 11.62 -39.11 9.32
C ALA A 437 12.80 -38.35 9.90
N LYS A 438 13.94 -39.04 10.14
CA LYS A 438 15.23 -38.42 10.43
C LYS A 438 15.66 -37.56 9.24
N ALA A 439 15.29 -36.27 9.27
CA ALA A 439 15.75 -35.29 8.31
C ALA A 439 17.23 -34.96 8.61
N HIS A 440 18.09 -34.97 7.61
CA HIS A 440 19.48 -34.51 7.70
C HIS A 440 19.49 -33.00 7.98
N ALA A 441 20.37 -32.55 8.85
CA ALA A 441 20.45 -31.20 9.41
C ALA A 441 20.61 -30.03 8.40
N GLY A 442 20.63 -30.29 7.09
CA GLY A 442 20.73 -29.29 6.02
C GLY A 442 19.42 -28.94 5.30
N ASP A 443 18.33 -29.70 5.47
CA ASP A 443 17.12 -29.63 4.62
C ASP A 443 15.85 -29.25 5.41
N VAL A 444 15.95 -28.96 6.69
CA VAL A 444 14.83 -28.77 7.61
C VAL A 444 14.05 -27.47 7.33
N GLY A 445 14.67 -26.49 6.64
CA GLY A 445 14.06 -25.17 6.38
C GLY A 445 13.00 -25.16 5.26
N ALA A 446 13.20 -25.94 4.20
CA ALA A 446 12.33 -25.91 3.01
C ALA A 446 11.03 -26.70 3.18
N CYS A 447 10.98 -27.67 4.10
CA CYS A 447 9.84 -28.57 4.29
C CYS A 447 8.68 -27.95 5.12
N ARG A 448 8.87 -26.74 5.69
CA ARG A 448 7.87 -26.10 6.57
C ARG A 448 7.36 -24.74 6.08
N ASP A 449 7.72 -24.30 4.87
CA ASP A 449 7.24 -23.03 4.33
C ASP A 449 5.75 -23.12 3.94
N LEU A 450 5.06 -21.98 4.07
CA LEU A 450 3.76 -21.78 3.43
C LEU A 450 3.98 -21.42 1.96
N ARG A 451 3.16 -21.95 1.05
CA ARG A 451 3.20 -21.60 -0.37
C ARG A 451 1.80 -21.26 -0.88
N VAL A 452 1.65 -20.07 -1.42
CA VAL A 452 0.42 -19.62 -2.13
C VAL A 452 0.68 -19.74 -3.62
N THR A 453 -0.17 -20.46 -4.34
CA THR A 453 0.00 -20.74 -5.76
C THR A 453 -1.32 -20.78 -6.51
N LEU A 454 -1.27 -20.56 -7.83
CA LEU A 454 -2.39 -20.85 -8.73
C LEU A 454 -2.17 -22.21 -9.37
N GLU A 455 -3.26 -22.97 -9.49
CA GLU A 455 -3.31 -24.29 -10.15
C GLU A 455 -4.38 -24.29 -11.23
N GLU A 456 -4.22 -25.17 -12.22
CA GLU A 456 -5.22 -25.38 -13.27
C GLU A 456 -6.48 -26.01 -12.69
N ALA A 457 -7.63 -25.66 -13.30
CA ALA A 457 -8.93 -26.21 -12.90
C ALA A 457 -9.15 -27.60 -13.51
#